data_e4e1856d72a07814fd3848735fadcba9
#
_entry.id   e4e1856d72a07814fd3848735fadcba9
#
_cell.length_a   1.000
_cell.length_b   1.000
_cell.length_c   1.000
_cell.angle_alpha   90.00
_cell.angle_beta   90.00
_cell.angle_gamma   90.00
#
_symmetry.space_group_name_H-M   'P 1'
#
loop_
_entity.id
_entity.type
_entity.pdbx_description
1 polymer ?
#
loop_
_entity_poly.entity_id
_entity_poly.type
_entity_poly.pdbx_seq_one_letter_code
_entity_poly.pdbx_strand_id
1 'polypeptide(L)'
;RDAQESRGLGDVYKRQVKGGIDALKAVWHRGAVDADGKTGDGAGILTQIPDNFFDDEIAKTGHEKREEPLGIGMMFLPRNDYVALEKCRTIIESELLDHGYYIYGWRQVPINNSVIGEKANSTRPEIEQVMFVNNIERGKNFDYSKELYLVRRRLEKRIAKQQINGFYVCSLSFESIIYKGLFLAEQLSIFYPDLANESFVSSYAVFHQRYSTNTFPSWGLAQPFRMLAHNGEINTISGNTNWMRNHQT
;
A
#
# COMPACT_ATOMS: atom_id res chain seq x y z
N ARG A 1 -9.50 -35.82 4.22
CA ARG A 1 -9.02 -35.05 5.40
C ARG A 1 -8.42 -33.71 4.95
N ASP A 2 -7.54 -33.69 3.93
CA ASP A 2 -6.81 -32.49 3.49
C ASP A 2 -7.72 -31.36 2.94
N ALA A 3 -8.82 -31.69 2.26
CA ALA A 3 -9.77 -30.72 1.72
C ALA A 3 -10.62 -30.02 2.80
N GLN A 4 -10.78 -30.64 3.96
CA GLN A 4 -11.56 -30.08 5.07
C GLN A 4 -10.68 -29.20 5.96
N GLU A 5 -9.38 -29.51 6.08
CA GLU A 5 -8.39 -28.67 6.75
C GLU A 5 -8.08 -27.41 5.93
N SER A 6 -7.98 -27.51 4.58
CA SER A 6 -7.78 -26.35 3.72
C SER A 6 -8.96 -25.37 3.72
N ARG A 7 -10.21 -25.88 3.83
CA ARG A 7 -11.41 -25.04 4.01
C ARG A 7 -11.41 -24.30 5.34
N GLY A 8 -10.99 -24.96 6.44
CA GLY A 8 -10.87 -24.35 7.74
C GLY A 8 -9.82 -23.23 7.81
N LEU A 9 -8.68 -23.40 7.17
CA LEU A 9 -7.62 -22.40 7.06
C LEU A 9 -8.06 -21.19 6.23
N GLY A 10 -8.74 -21.38 5.10
CA GLY A 10 -9.29 -20.30 4.30
C GLY A 10 -10.27 -19.42 5.08
N ASP A 11 -11.15 -20.02 5.88
CA ASP A 11 -12.08 -19.31 6.76
C ASP A 11 -11.36 -18.52 7.88
N VAL A 12 -10.27 -19.05 8.42
CA VAL A 12 -9.44 -18.34 9.41
C VAL A 12 -8.79 -17.11 8.78
N TYR A 13 -8.18 -17.24 7.61
CA TYR A 13 -7.50 -16.13 6.93
C TYR A 13 -8.48 -15.02 6.49
N LYS A 14 -9.67 -15.40 6.06
CA LYS A 14 -10.75 -14.46 5.74
C LYS A 14 -11.20 -13.65 6.97
N ARG A 15 -11.24 -14.30 8.15
CA ARG A 15 -11.57 -13.65 9.42
C ARG A 15 -10.57 -12.58 9.84
N GLN A 16 -9.28 -12.71 9.46
CA GLN A 16 -8.26 -11.75 9.86
C GLN A 16 -8.46 -10.38 9.21
N VAL A 17 -8.74 -10.32 7.90
CA VAL A 17 -9.01 -9.05 7.21
C VAL A 17 -10.28 -8.41 7.77
N LYS A 18 -11.37 -9.20 7.89
CA LYS A 18 -12.62 -8.71 8.49
C LYS A 18 -12.43 -8.26 9.93
N GLY A 19 -11.75 -9.06 10.75
CA GLY A 19 -11.46 -8.73 12.15
C GLY A 19 -10.63 -7.45 12.28
N GLY A 20 -9.64 -7.23 11.41
CA GLY A 20 -8.87 -5.99 11.35
C GLY A 20 -9.72 -4.78 11.00
N ILE A 21 -10.64 -4.92 10.03
CA ILE A 21 -11.59 -3.86 9.66
C ILE A 21 -12.59 -3.58 10.80
N ASP A 22 -13.13 -4.62 11.43
CA ASP A 22 -14.07 -4.47 12.55
C ASP A 22 -13.39 -3.83 13.78
N ALA A 23 -12.15 -4.21 14.07
CA ALA A 23 -11.34 -3.60 15.12
C ALA A 23 -10.99 -2.13 14.80
N LEU A 24 -10.67 -1.81 13.54
CA LEU A 24 -10.46 -0.44 13.09
C LEU A 24 -11.71 0.40 13.32
N LYS A 25 -12.90 -0.12 12.96
CA LYS A 25 -14.18 0.54 13.21
C LYS A 25 -14.47 0.73 14.71
N ALA A 26 -14.10 -0.24 15.54
CA ALA A 26 -14.31 -0.15 17.00
C ALA A 26 -13.50 0.99 17.66
N VAL A 27 -12.39 1.40 17.06
CA VAL A 27 -11.56 2.52 17.54
C VAL A 27 -11.81 3.84 16.79
N TRP A 28 -12.95 3.98 16.10
CA TRP A 28 -13.31 5.16 15.29
C TRP A 28 -13.17 6.50 16.05
N HIS A 29 -13.48 6.51 17.35
CA HIS A 29 -13.40 7.66 18.24
C HIS A 29 -11.98 8.24 18.38
N ARG A 30 -10.96 7.51 17.93
CA ARG A 30 -9.56 7.97 17.91
C ARG A 30 -9.20 8.78 16.67
N GLY A 31 -10.01 8.71 15.62
CA GLY A 31 -9.84 9.49 14.39
C GLY A 31 -10.37 10.92 14.56
N ALA A 32 -9.94 11.81 13.68
CA ALA A 32 -10.51 13.15 13.56
C ALA A 32 -11.32 13.26 12.25
N VAL A 33 -12.36 14.08 12.30
CA VAL A 33 -13.25 14.35 11.17
C VAL A 33 -13.09 15.83 10.82
N ASP A 34 -12.92 16.12 9.52
CA ASP A 34 -12.85 17.50 9.03
C ASP A 34 -14.24 18.17 9.05
N ALA A 35 -14.26 19.48 8.81
CA ALA A 35 -15.47 20.30 8.83
C ALA A 35 -16.55 19.85 7.82
N ASP A 36 -16.18 19.09 6.77
CA ASP A 36 -17.14 18.53 5.81
C ASP A 36 -17.91 17.30 6.35
N GLY A 37 -17.58 16.85 7.57
CA GLY A 37 -18.22 15.72 8.25
C GLY A 37 -17.93 14.34 7.63
N LYS A 38 -17.10 14.25 6.61
CA LYS A 38 -16.80 13.03 5.84
C LYS A 38 -15.32 12.77 5.61
N THR A 39 -14.49 13.81 5.56
CA THR A 39 -13.04 13.65 5.41
C THR A 39 -12.44 13.22 6.74
N GLY A 40 -11.81 12.06 6.77
CA GLY A 40 -11.04 11.57 7.91
C GLY A 40 -9.60 12.06 7.87
N ASP A 41 -8.93 12.03 9.02
CA ASP A 41 -7.51 12.37 9.14
C ASP A 41 -6.57 11.21 8.73
N GLY A 42 -7.12 10.03 8.48
CA GLY A 42 -6.41 8.91 7.91
C GLY A 42 -6.72 7.57 8.59
N ALA A 43 -6.89 6.55 7.77
CA ALA A 43 -7.01 5.17 8.20
C ALA A 43 -6.39 4.25 7.17
N GLY A 44 -6.08 3.01 7.57
CA GLY A 44 -5.55 2.02 6.66
C GLY A 44 -5.34 0.66 7.31
N ILE A 45 -5.03 -0.30 6.45
CA ILE A 45 -4.75 -1.68 6.80
C ILE A 45 -3.56 -2.19 5.99
N LEU A 46 -2.69 -2.94 6.64
CA LEU A 46 -1.63 -3.74 6.03
C LEU A 46 -1.99 -5.20 6.20
N THR A 47 -1.94 -5.95 5.11
CA THR A 47 -2.22 -7.39 5.08
C THR A 47 -1.10 -8.12 4.35
N GLN A 48 -1.09 -9.44 4.44
CA GLN A 48 -0.35 -10.27 3.50
C GLN A 48 -0.92 -10.06 2.08
N ILE A 49 -0.08 -10.23 1.06
CA ILE A 49 -0.54 -10.25 -0.33
C ILE A 49 -1.44 -11.48 -0.52
N PRO A 50 -2.71 -11.31 -0.93
CA PRO A 50 -3.62 -12.44 -1.14
C PRO A 50 -3.39 -13.07 -2.52
N ASP A 51 -2.65 -14.18 -2.56
CA ASP A 51 -2.26 -14.83 -3.82
C ASP A 51 -3.43 -15.13 -4.74
N ASN A 52 -4.48 -15.81 -4.23
CA ASN A 52 -5.64 -16.19 -5.04
C ASN A 52 -6.38 -14.99 -5.64
N PHE A 53 -6.42 -13.86 -4.91
CA PHE A 53 -7.01 -12.63 -5.43
C PHE A 53 -6.20 -12.08 -6.60
N PHE A 54 -4.88 -12.07 -6.49
CA PHE A 54 -4.02 -11.56 -7.55
C PHE A 54 -3.83 -12.53 -8.70
N ASP A 55 -4.07 -13.83 -8.54
CA ASP A 55 -4.11 -14.79 -9.65
C ASP A 55 -5.17 -14.39 -10.68
N ASP A 56 -6.37 -14.03 -10.20
CA ASP A 56 -7.45 -13.53 -11.05
C ASP A 56 -7.09 -12.19 -11.72
N GLU A 57 -6.39 -11.30 -11.02
CA GLU A 57 -5.99 -10.01 -11.56
C GLU A 57 -4.85 -10.15 -12.61
N ILE A 58 -3.92 -11.06 -12.41
CA ILE A 58 -2.86 -11.39 -13.40
C ILE A 58 -3.49 -11.98 -14.66
N ALA A 59 -4.45 -12.91 -14.52
CA ALA A 59 -5.13 -13.51 -15.67
C ALA A 59 -5.83 -12.46 -16.56
N LYS A 60 -6.37 -11.38 -15.96
CA LYS A 60 -6.97 -10.27 -16.70
C LYS A 60 -5.95 -9.48 -17.56
N THR A 61 -4.66 -9.55 -17.25
CA THR A 61 -3.60 -8.95 -18.06
C THR A 61 -3.15 -9.83 -19.24
N GLY A 62 -3.73 -11.02 -19.36
CA GLY A 62 -3.37 -12.00 -20.40
C GLY A 62 -2.11 -12.82 -20.09
N HIS A 63 -1.65 -12.79 -18.86
CA HIS A 63 -0.50 -13.55 -18.41
C HIS A 63 -0.93 -14.75 -17.56
N GLU A 64 -0.10 -15.80 -17.60
CA GLU A 64 -0.17 -16.91 -16.65
C GLU A 64 0.74 -16.59 -15.44
N LYS A 65 0.25 -16.86 -14.24
CA LYS A 65 1.04 -16.72 -13.03
C LYS A 65 2.19 -17.71 -13.04
N ARG A 66 3.37 -17.23 -12.69
CA ARG A 66 4.58 -18.04 -12.51
C ARG A 66 4.64 -18.61 -11.09
N GLU A 67 5.49 -19.62 -10.90
CA GLU A 67 5.68 -20.29 -9.60
C GLU A 67 6.40 -19.41 -8.56
N GLU A 68 7.20 -18.46 -9.03
CA GLU A 68 7.96 -17.56 -8.16
C GLU A 68 7.02 -16.63 -7.36
N PRO A 69 7.46 -16.18 -6.17
CA PRO A 69 6.66 -15.30 -5.32
C PRO A 69 6.20 -14.03 -6.06
N LEU A 70 4.94 -13.68 -5.88
CA LEU A 70 4.32 -12.50 -6.46
C LEU A 70 4.71 -11.23 -5.68
N GLY A 71 5.27 -10.25 -6.37
CA GLY A 71 5.51 -8.92 -5.84
C GLY A 71 4.40 -7.94 -6.23
N ILE A 72 3.96 -7.13 -5.27
CA ILE A 72 2.96 -6.07 -5.51
C ILE A 72 3.49 -4.72 -5.05
N GLY A 73 3.43 -3.76 -5.96
CA GLY A 73 3.62 -2.35 -5.63
C GLY A 73 2.29 -1.60 -5.56
N MET A 74 1.92 -1.06 -4.40
CA MET A 74 0.77 -0.17 -4.24
C MET A 74 1.23 1.27 -4.35
N MET A 75 0.77 1.99 -5.37
CA MET A 75 1.26 3.30 -5.75
C MET A 75 0.15 4.35 -5.68
N PHE A 76 0.49 5.52 -5.13
CA PHE A 76 -0.26 6.75 -5.32
C PHE A 76 0.43 7.57 -6.42
N LEU A 77 -0.30 7.89 -7.47
CA LEU A 77 0.21 8.56 -8.68
C LEU A 77 -0.49 9.91 -8.87
N PRO A 78 0.12 10.84 -9.63
CA PRO A 78 -0.50 12.11 -9.99
C PRO A 78 -1.80 11.89 -10.77
N ARG A 79 -2.97 12.27 -10.19
CA ARG A 79 -4.28 12.04 -10.84
C ARG A 79 -4.60 13.04 -11.95
N ASN A 80 -4.21 14.29 -11.76
CA ASN A 80 -4.61 15.39 -12.65
C ASN A 80 -3.55 15.73 -13.72
N ASP A 81 -2.46 14.99 -13.74
CA ASP A 81 -1.36 15.16 -14.72
C ASP A 81 -1.00 13.81 -15.32
N TYR A 82 -1.64 13.50 -16.44
CA TYR A 82 -1.44 12.23 -17.15
C TYR A 82 0.01 12.03 -17.62
N VAL A 83 0.69 13.09 -18.01
CA VAL A 83 2.10 13.02 -18.45
C VAL A 83 3.00 12.66 -17.26
N ALA A 84 2.77 13.26 -16.11
CA ALA A 84 3.50 12.94 -14.89
C ALA A 84 3.18 11.52 -14.41
N LEU A 85 1.92 11.06 -14.51
CA LEU A 85 1.52 9.70 -14.20
C LEU A 85 2.28 8.68 -15.05
N GLU A 86 2.28 8.83 -16.38
CA GLU A 86 2.98 7.93 -17.29
C GLU A 86 4.51 7.95 -17.10
N LYS A 87 5.09 9.10 -16.78
CA LYS A 87 6.50 9.18 -16.39
C LYS A 87 6.78 8.38 -15.11
N CYS A 88 5.89 8.43 -14.12
CA CYS A 88 6.03 7.62 -12.90
C CYS A 88 6.01 6.13 -13.23
N ARG A 89 5.04 5.67 -14.03
CA ARG A 89 4.97 4.25 -14.47
C ARG A 89 6.24 3.82 -15.17
N THR A 90 6.70 4.59 -16.17
CA THR A 90 7.94 4.30 -16.92
C THR A 90 9.16 4.19 -16.00
N ILE A 91 9.29 5.07 -15.00
CA ILE A 91 10.41 5.02 -14.05
C ILE A 91 10.30 3.77 -13.18
N ILE A 92 9.11 3.42 -12.69
CA ILE A 92 8.87 2.24 -11.85
C ILE A 92 9.20 0.97 -12.65
N GLU A 93 8.67 0.86 -13.87
CA GLU A 93 8.93 -0.27 -14.76
C GLU A 93 10.43 -0.42 -15.06
N SER A 94 11.10 0.68 -15.42
CA SER A 94 12.54 0.67 -15.67
C SER A 94 13.33 0.16 -14.47
N GLU A 95 13.05 0.66 -13.26
CA GLU A 95 13.75 0.19 -12.05
C GLU A 95 13.48 -1.28 -11.74
N LEU A 96 12.25 -1.75 -11.91
CA LEU A 96 11.92 -3.17 -11.70
C LEU A 96 12.63 -4.07 -12.73
N LEU A 97 12.58 -3.71 -14.01
CA LEU A 97 13.23 -4.45 -15.10
C LEU A 97 14.77 -4.47 -14.93
N ASP A 98 15.38 -3.34 -14.60
CA ASP A 98 16.83 -3.20 -14.37
C ASP A 98 17.31 -4.09 -13.20
N HIS A 99 16.41 -4.40 -12.26
CA HIS A 99 16.68 -5.31 -11.12
C HIS A 99 16.24 -6.74 -11.37
N GLY A 100 15.92 -7.11 -12.61
CA GLY A 100 15.61 -8.48 -13.01
C GLY A 100 14.23 -8.97 -12.60
N TYR A 101 13.27 -8.08 -12.46
CA TYR A 101 11.87 -8.45 -12.26
C TYR A 101 11.14 -8.49 -13.61
N TYR A 102 10.18 -9.41 -13.73
CA TYR A 102 9.22 -9.45 -14.84
C TYR A 102 7.91 -8.79 -14.37
N ILE A 103 7.34 -7.92 -15.20
CA ILE A 103 6.12 -7.18 -14.87
C ILE A 103 4.94 -7.82 -15.60
N TYR A 104 3.93 -8.27 -14.84
CA TYR A 104 2.67 -8.75 -15.40
C TYR A 104 1.80 -7.61 -15.93
N GLY A 105 1.90 -6.43 -15.31
CA GLY A 105 1.15 -5.26 -15.72
C GLY A 105 0.73 -4.38 -14.55
N TRP A 106 -0.10 -3.40 -14.90
CA TRP A 106 -0.71 -2.45 -13.97
C TRP A 106 -2.18 -2.77 -13.77
N ARG A 107 -2.63 -2.58 -12.56
CA ARG A 107 -4.02 -2.66 -12.15
C ARG A 107 -4.46 -1.33 -11.55
N GLN A 108 -5.47 -0.71 -12.15
CA GLN A 108 -6.16 0.39 -11.47
C GLN A 108 -6.97 -0.19 -10.31
N VAL A 109 -6.73 0.29 -9.10
CA VAL A 109 -7.44 -0.19 -7.91
C VAL A 109 -8.88 0.30 -7.94
N PRO A 110 -9.88 -0.60 -7.90
CA PRO A 110 -11.28 -0.19 -7.81
C PRO A 110 -11.52 0.62 -6.53
N ILE A 111 -12.18 1.76 -6.67
CA ILE A 111 -12.51 2.64 -5.55
C ILE A 111 -13.96 3.13 -5.63
N ASN A 112 -14.56 3.34 -4.46
CA ASN A 112 -15.83 4.05 -4.33
C ASN A 112 -15.58 5.44 -3.71
N ASN A 113 -15.39 6.45 -4.54
CA ASN A 113 -15.11 7.82 -4.10
C ASN A 113 -16.34 8.56 -3.53
N SER A 114 -17.55 8.01 -3.63
CA SER A 114 -18.76 8.64 -3.09
C SER A 114 -18.81 8.66 -1.55
N VAL A 115 -18.01 7.82 -0.91
CA VAL A 115 -18.01 7.67 0.56
C VAL A 115 -17.07 8.62 1.27
N ILE A 116 -16.11 9.24 0.58
CA ILE A 116 -15.16 10.19 1.15
C ILE A 116 -15.64 11.63 1.04
N GLY A 117 -15.10 12.50 1.89
CA GLY A 117 -15.42 13.94 1.85
C GLY A 117 -14.80 14.66 0.65
N GLU A 118 -15.30 15.85 0.38
CA GLU A 118 -14.85 16.66 -0.76
C GLU A 118 -13.36 17.00 -0.67
N LYS A 119 -12.88 17.34 0.51
CA LYS A 119 -11.48 17.66 0.76
C LYS A 119 -10.57 16.47 0.52
N ALA A 120 -10.93 15.26 1.00
CA ALA A 120 -10.20 14.03 0.71
C ALA A 120 -10.21 13.72 -0.79
N ASN A 121 -11.36 13.89 -1.47
CA ASN A 121 -11.49 13.62 -2.88
C ASN A 121 -10.72 14.60 -3.76
N SER A 122 -10.65 15.88 -3.40
CA SER A 122 -9.92 16.91 -4.16
C SER A 122 -8.40 16.63 -4.22
N THR A 123 -7.86 16.04 -3.16
CA THR A 123 -6.43 15.70 -3.03
C THR A 123 -6.13 14.22 -3.29
N ARG A 124 -7.16 13.43 -3.66
CA ARG A 124 -7.02 12.00 -3.91
C ARG A 124 -6.04 11.73 -5.07
N PRO A 125 -5.06 10.84 -4.89
CA PRO A 125 -4.20 10.38 -5.98
C PRO A 125 -4.94 9.42 -6.91
N GLU A 126 -4.36 9.14 -8.06
CA GLU A 126 -4.65 7.91 -8.79
C GLU A 126 -4.01 6.74 -8.04
N ILE A 127 -4.77 5.65 -7.88
CA ILE A 127 -4.35 4.52 -7.04
C ILE A 127 -4.18 3.31 -7.93
N GLU A 128 -2.95 2.83 -8.05
CA GLU A 128 -2.62 1.72 -8.93
C GLU A 128 -1.70 0.70 -8.27
N GLN A 129 -1.74 -0.50 -8.81
CA GLN A 129 -0.87 -1.59 -8.41
C GLN A 129 -0.05 -2.06 -9.60
N VAL A 130 1.27 -2.20 -9.40
CA VAL A 130 2.15 -2.94 -10.32
C VAL A 130 2.32 -4.36 -9.80
N MET A 131 2.09 -5.34 -10.66
CA MET A 131 2.22 -6.77 -10.37
C MET A 131 3.47 -7.30 -11.05
N PHE A 132 4.37 -7.92 -10.29
CA PHE A 132 5.66 -8.36 -10.80
C PHE A 132 6.16 -9.62 -10.11
N VAL A 133 7.15 -10.27 -10.72
CA VAL A 133 7.76 -11.50 -10.20
C VAL A 133 9.26 -11.46 -10.44
N ASN A 134 10.04 -12.20 -9.65
CA ASN A 134 11.45 -12.37 -9.93
C ASN A 134 11.66 -13.14 -11.24
N ASN A 135 12.56 -12.68 -12.11
CA ASN A 135 12.80 -13.26 -13.44
C ASN A 135 14.26 -13.69 -13.66
N ILE A 136 15.09 -13.63 -12.64
CA ILE A 136 16.48 -14.03 -12.69
C ILE A 136 16.80 -15.01 -11.56
N GLU A 137 17.76 -15.90 -11.78
CA GLU A 137 18.23 -16.78 -10.74
C GLU A 137 18.91 -15.98 -9.62
N ARG A 138 18.52 -16.24 -8.39
CA ARG A 138 19.05 -15.58 -7.19
C ARG A 138 19.55 -16.63 -6.21
N GLY A 139 20.60 -16.29 -5.47
CA GLY A 139 21.14 -17.17 -4.43
C GLY A 139 20.12 -17.47 -3.33
N LYS A 140 20.21 -18.65 -2.71
CA LYS A 140 19.26 -19.13 -1.67
C LYS A 140 19.02 -18.15 -0.50
N ASN A 141 19.99 -17.28 -0.20
CA ASN A 141 19.92 -16.31 0.89
C ASN A 141 19.68 -14.88 0.38
N PHE A 142 19.08 -14.73 -0.80
CA PHE A 142 18.82 -13.40 -1.36
C PHE A 142 17.72 -12.70 -0.57
N ASP A 143 18.03 -11.47 -0.10
CA ASP A 143 17.12 -10.64 0.67
C ASP A 143 16.27 -9.75 -0.27
N TYR A 144 15.11 -10.26 -0.65
CA TYR A 144 14.15 -9.53 -1.47
C TYR A 144 13.66 -8.24 -0.83
N SER A 145 13.51 -8.20 0.50
CA SER A 145 13.03 -7.01 1.21
C SER A 145 14.04 -5.88 1.13
N LYS A 146 15.34 -6.20 1.29
CA LYS A 146 16.43 -5.23 1.12
C LYS A 146 16.54 -4.75 -0.32
N GLU A 147 16.44 -5.66 -1.30
CA GLU A 147 16.49 -5.31 -2.72
C GLU A 147 15.35 -4.36 -3.09
N LEU A 148 14.09 -4.70 -2.75
CA LEU A 148 12.95 -3.84 -3.02
C LEU A 148 13.00 -2.50 -2.27
N TYR A 149 13.63 -2.46 -1.09
CA TYR A 149 13.94 -1.19 -0.44
C TYR A 149 14.85 -0.31 -1.30
N LEU A 150 15.92 -0.87 -1.87
CA LEU A 150 16.84 -0.13 -2.75
C LEU A 150 16.16 0.30 -4.05
N VAL A 151 15.39 -0.59 -4.69
CA VAL A 151 14.57 -0.26 -5.87
C VAL A 151 13.66 0.93 -5.55
N ARG A 152 12.89 0.85 -4.46
CA ARG A 152 12.01 1.93 -4.03
C ARG A 152 12.76 3.25 -3.81
N ARG A 153 13.89 3.23 -3.14
CA ARG A 153 14.68 4.45 -2.90
C ARG A 153 15.21 5.07 -4.20
N ARG A 154 15.59 4.23 -5.17
CA ARG A 154 16.04 4.70 -6.49
C ARG A 154 14.90 5.33 -7.28
N LEU A 155 13.76 4.64 -7.40
CA LEU A 155 12.61 5.19 -8.12
C LEU A 155 12.07 6.49 -7.48
N GLU A 156 11.98 6.57 -6.14
CA GLU A 156 11.60 7.79 -5.43
C GLU A 156 12.56 8.94 -5.75
N LYS A 157 13.88 8.68 -5.76
CA LYS A 157 14.90 9.68 -6.12
C LYS A 157 14.81 10.10 -7.58
N ARG A 158 14.56 9.17 -8.51
CA ARG A 158 14.40 9.48 -9.94
C ARG A 158 13.17 10.35 -10.19
N ILE A 159 12.04 10.01 -9.58
CA ILE A 159 10.78 10.77 -9.69
C ILE A 159 10.91 12.17 -9.07
N ALA A 160 11.55 12.27 -7.90
CA ALA A 160 11.82 13.58 -7.27
C ALA A 160 12.67 14.50 -8.14
N LYS A 161 13.67 13.97 -8.87
CA LYS A 161 14.48 14.75 -9.84
C LYS A 161 13.65 15.30 -11.00
N GLN A 162 12.52 14.68 -11.35
CA GLN A 162 11.58 15.15 -12.36
C GLN A 162 10.62 16.24 -11.81
N GLN A 163 10.73 16.59 -10.52
CA GLN A 163 9.84 17.54 -9.84
C GLN A 163 8.36 17.15 -9.93
N ILE A 164 8.07 15.85 -9.99
CA ILE A 164 6.71 15.32 -10.02
C ILE A 164 6.16 15.30 -8.60
N ASN A 165 5.05 16.00 -8.38
CA ASN A 165 4.31 16.01 -7.14
C ASN A 165 3.19 14.95 -7.15
N GLY A 166 2.76 14.52 -5.95
CA GLY A 166 1.64 13.58 -5.80
C GLY A 166 2.01 12.11 -5.98
N PHE A 167 3.30 11.79 -6.11
CA PHE A 167 3.80 10.41 -6.12
C PHE A 167 4.11 9.90 -4.70
N TYR A 168 3.66 8.67 -4.39
CA TYR A 168 4.03 8.01 -3.14
C TYR A 168 3.92 6.48 -3.28
N VAL A 169 4.89 5.74 -2.75
CA VAL A 169 4.87 4.28 -2.68
C VAL A 169 4.25 3.86 -1.34
N CYS A 170 3.03 3.34 -1.35
CA CYS A 170 2.39 2.82 -0.14
C CYS A 170 3.07 1.54 0.34
N SER A 171 3.26 0.58 -0.57
CA SER A 171 4.01 -0.66 -0.36
C SER A 171 4.68 -1.09 -1.66
N LEU A 172 5.78 -1.82 -1.56
CA LEU A 172 6.46 -2.53 -2.64
C LEU A 172 7.10 -3.75 -2.01
N SER A 173 6.49 -4.92 -2.14
CA SER A 173 6.83 -6.11 -1.35
C SER A 173 6.41 -7.39 -2.03
N PHE A 174 7.04 -8.51 -1.63
CA PHE A 174 6.60 -9.89 -1.90
C PHE A 174 5.75 -10.47 -0.76
N GLU A 175 5.59 -9.75 0.34
CA GLU A 175 4.96 -10.29 1.56
C GLU A 175 3.67 -9.56 1.91
N SER A 176 3.65 -8.23 1.78
CA SER A 176 2.57 -7.41 2.32
C SER A 176 2.12 -6.30 1.39
N ILE A 177 0.85 -5.91 1.54
CA ILE A 177 0.23 -4.82 0.80
C ILE A 177 -0.48 -3.88 1.76
N ILE A 178 -0.48 -2.57 1.44
CA ILE A 178 -1.08 -1.53 2.27
C ILE A 178 -2.19 -0.82 1.51
N TYR A 179 -3.40 -0.84 2.08
CA TYR A 179 -4.54 -0.04 1.67
C TYR A 179 -4.75 1.07 2.70
N LYS A 180 -4.67 2.33 2.28
CA LYS A 180 -4.77 3.49 3.18
C LYS A 180 -5.24 4.75 2.47
N GLY A 181 -5.65 5.75 3.25
CA GLY A 181 -6.04 7.04 2.69
C GLY A 181 -6.64 7.97 3.74
N LEU A 182 -7.19 9.10 3.29
CA LEU A 182 -7.85 10.07 4.15
C LEU A 182 -9.30 9.66 4.41
N PHE A 183 -9.46 8.62 5.22
CA PHE A 183 -10.75 8.03 5.56
C PHE A 183 -11.06 8.13 7.04
N LEU A 184 -12.36 8.01 7.34
CA LEU A 184 -12.85 7.51 8.61
C LEU A 184 -12.76 5.97 8.61
N ALA A 185 -12.67 5.36 9.78
CA ALA A 185 -12.53 3.92 9.94
C ALA A 185 -13.55 3.10 9.15
N GLU A 186 -14.82 3.52 9.20
CA GLU A 186 -15.93 2.84 8.53
C GLU A 186 -15.87 2.95 7.00
N GLN A 187 -15.17 3.94 6.44
CA GLN A 187 -15.10 4.16 5.00
C GLN A 187 -14.10 3.25 4.30
N LEU A 188 -13.07 2.74 4.99
CA LEU A 188 -11.95 2.03 4.38
C LEU A 188 -12.40 0.87 3.48
N SER A 189 -13.23 -0.04 4.00
CA SER A 189 -13.69 -1.21 3.26
C SER A 189 -14.77 -0.92 2.22
N ILE A 190 -15.42 0.25 2.32
CA ILE A 190 -16.39 0.70 1.32
C ILE A 190 -15.66 1.41 0.17
N PHE A 191 -14.63 2.18 0.51
CA PHE A 191 -13.80 2.87 -0.47
C PHE A 191 -12.97 1.89 -1.32
N TYR A 192 -12.41 0.84 -0.69
CA TYR A 192 -11.67 -0.22 -1.35
C TYR A 192 -12.48 -1.52 -1.40
N PRO A 193 -13.27 -1.76 -2.47
CA PRO A 193 -14.05 -3.00 -2.62
C PRO A 193 -13.21 -4.28 -2.56
N ASP A 194 -11.93 -4.21 -2.92
CA ASP A 194 -10.98 -5.33 -2.81
C ASP A 194 -10.99 -5.97 -1.43
N LEU A 195 -11.05 -5.16 -0.36
CA LEU A 195 -11.04 -5.63 1.03
C LEU A 195 -12.31 -6.40 1.44
N ALA A 196 -13.36 -6.32 0.63
CA ALA A 196 -14.60 -7.08 0.79
C ALA A 196 -14.67 -8.32 -0.12
N ASN A 197 -13.69 -8.50 -1.01
CA ASN A 197 -13.65 -9.64 -1.91
C ASN A 197 -13.40 -10.95 -1.15
N GLU A 198 -14.08 -12.02 -1.55
CA GLU A 198 -13.97 -13.32 -0.87
C GLU A 198 -12.59 -13.97 -1.01
N SER A 199 -11.89 -13.74 -2.12
CA SER A 199 -10.53 -14.23 -2.34
C SER A 199 -9.45 -13.36 -1.68
N PHE A 200 -9.82 -12.18 -1.14
CA PHE A 200 -8.88 -11.32 -0.42
C PHE A 200 -8.68 -11.81 1.01
N VAL A 201 -7.80 -12.77 1.17
CA VAL A 201 -7.51 -13.45 2.45
C VAL A 201 -6.11 -13.12 2.95
N SER A 202 -5.92 -13.12 4.28
CA SER A 202 -4.62 -12.84 4.90
C SER A 202 -4.50 -13.56 6.24
N SER A 203 -3.27 -13.97 6.59
CA SER A 203 -2.98 -14.58 7.89
C SER A 203 -2.92 -13.57 9.03
N TYR A 204 -2.76 -12.28 8.72
CA TYR A 204 -2.73 -11.18 9.69
C TYR A 204 -3.28 -9.88 9.08
N ALA A 205 -3.65 -8.97 9.97
CA ALA A 205 -4.01 -7.60 9.60
C ALA A 205 -3.43 -6.62 10.64
N VAL A 206 -2.66 -5.64 10.15
CA VAL A 206 -2.19 -4.50 10.95
C VAL A 206 -2.96 -3.27 10.50
N PHE A 207 -3.68 -2.64 11.39
CA PHE A 207 -4.51 -1.48 11.06
C PHE A 207 -4.12 -0.25 11.88
N HIS A 208 -4.45 0.90 11.36
CA HIS A 208 -4.22 2.18 12.05
C HIS A 208 -5.36 3.15 11.77
N GLN A 209 -5.82 3.79 12.83
CA GLN A 209 -6.79 4.87 12.80
C GLN A 209 -6.14 6.13 13.36
N ARG A 210 -6.16 7.20 12.60
CA ARG A 210 -5.61 8.52 12.89
C ARG A 210 -4.25 8.76 12.25
N TYR A 211 -4.04 10.00 11.85
CA TYR A 211 -2.80 10.48 11.26
C TYR A 211 -1.82 11.02 12.32
N SER A 212 -2.12 12.18 12.85
CA SER A 212 -1.31 12.89 13.86
C SER A 212 -2.09 14.09 14.39
N THR A 213 -1.82 14.48 15.61
CA THR A 213 -2.43 15.67 16.23
C THR A 213 -1.82 16.99 15.76
N ASN A 214 -0.58 16.97 15.21
CA ASN A 214 0.27 18.15 15.06
C ASN A 214 0.62 18.50 13.61
N THR A 215 0.13 17.74 12.62
CA THR A 215 0.45 17.93 11.21
C THR A 215 -0.80 17.83 10.33
N PHE A 216 -0.80 18.52 9.19
CA PHE A 216 -1.89 18.40 8.23
C PHE A 216 -1.90 17.01 7.58
N PRO A 217 -3.04 16.33 7.56
CA PRO A 217 -3.15 15.01 6.96
C PRO A 217 -2.97 15.06 5.44
N SER A 218 -2.36 14.03 4.90
CA SER A 218 -2.25 13.81 3.46
C SER A 218 -2.33 12.32 3.13
N TRP A 219 -2.71 11.98 1.90
CA TRP A 219 -2.89 10.60 1.47
C TRP A 219 -1.66 9.72 1.70
N GLY A 220 -0.49 10.21 1.32
CA GLY A 220 0.77 9.46 1.48
C GLY A 220 1.18 9.24 2.93
N LEU A 221 0.81 10.15 3.82
CA LEU A 221 1.18 10.11 5.22
C LEU A 221 0.14 9.42 6.12
N ALA A 222 -1.03 9.03 5.60
CA ALA A 222 -1.93 8.13 6.31
C ALA A 222 -1.21 6.82 6.67
N GLN A 223 -1.55 6.24 7.82
CA GLN A 223 -0.94 5.00 8.29
C GLN A 223 -1.84 3.79 7.96
N PRO A 224 -1.32 2.53 8.01
CA PRO A 224 0.03 2.17 8.44
C PRO A 224 1.12 2.52 7.43
N PHE A 225 2.35 2.65 7.90
CA PHE A 225 3.54 2.74 7.08
C PHE A 225 4.13 1.35 6.82
N ARG A 226 4.99 1.23 5.81
CA ARG A 226 5.68 0.00 5.43
C ARG A 226 6.47 -0.64 6.58
N MET A 227 7.12 0.19 7.36
CA MET A 227 7.87 -0.21 8.54
C MET A 227 7.88 0.95 9.53
N LEU A 228 7.22 0.77 10.65
CA LEU A 228 7.24 1.72 11.76
C LEU A 228 6.84 1.00 13.04
N ALA A 229 7.65 1.14 14.06
CA ALA A 229 7.31 0.68 15.40
C ALA A 229 7.80 1.72 16.41
N HIS A 230 6.91 2.22 17.25
CA HIS A 230 7.29 3.09 18.38
C HIS A 230 6.26 2.97 19.49
N ASN A 231 6.71 3.28 20.69
CA ASN A 231 5.87 3.34 21.89
C ASN A 231 5.88 4.77 22.44
N GLY A 232 5.16 5.67 21.78
CA GLY A 232 5.06 7.06 22.22
C GLY A 232 4.81 8.05 21.10
N GLU A 233 4.79 9.32 21.43
CA GLU A 233 4.60 10.44 20.53
C GLU A 233 5.94 10.92 19.98
N ILE A 234 6.06 11.05 18.66
CA ILE A 234 7.27 11.54 17.98
C ILE A 234 7.01 12.97 17.52
N ASN A 235 7.51 13.95 18.28
CA ASN A 235 7.24 15.37 18.03
C ASN A 235 8.39 16.12 17.34
N THR A 236 9.56 15.49 17.12
CA THR A 236 10.76 16.19 16.63
C THR A 236 11.50 15.44 15.54
N ILE A 237 10.88 15.36 14.34
CA ILE A 237 11.56 14.74 13.20
C ILE A 237 12.84 15.49 12.80
N SER A 238 12.86 16.82 12.93
CA SER A 238 14.02 17.65 12.62
C SER A 238 15.22 17.35 13.51
N GLY A 239 15.01 17.13 14.80
CA GLY A 239 16.04 16.69 15.74
C GLY A 239 16.65 15.36 15.32
N ASN A 240 15.81 14.36 15.07
CA ASN A 240 16.26 13.04 14.62
C ASN A 240 16.99 13.09 13.27
N THR A 241 16.54 13.93 12.34
CA THR A 241 17.21 14.13 11.04
C THR A 241 18.59 14.75 11.22
N ASN A 242 18.75 15.70 12.12
CA ASN A 242 20.03 16.33 12.39
C ASN A 242 20.99 15.35 13.09
N TRP A 243 20.50 14.54 14.03
CA TRP A 243 21.29 13.47 14.64
C TRP A 243 21.80 12.47 13.60
N MET A 244 20.94 12.00 12.69
CA MET A 244 21.35 11.09 11.63
C MET A 244 22.37 11.71 10.68
N ARG A 245 22.24 12.99 10.34
CA ARG A 245 23.24 13.70 9.51
C ARG A 245 24.61 13.74 10.17
N ASN A 246 24.66 13.97 11.48
CA ASN A 246 25.91 13.98 12.22
C ASN A 246 26.56 12.58 12.35
N HIS A 247 25.78 11.51 12.27
CA HIS A 247 26.29 10.14 12.24
C HIS A 247 26.81 9.70 10.87
N GLN A 248 26.48 10.43 9.81
CA GLN A 248 26.91 10.12 8.43
C GLN A 248 28.21 10.86 8.04
N THR A 249 28.72 11.74 8.90
CA THR A 249 30.01 12.42 8.74
C THR A 249 31.09 11.70 9.54
#